data_23015330fe9253e3240bbc701cc55871
#
_entry.id   23015330fe9253e3240bbc701cc55871
#
_cell.length_a   1.000
_cell.length_b   1.000
_cell.length_c   1.000
_cell.angle_alpha   90.00
_cell.angle_beta   90.00
_cell.angle_gamma   90.00
#
_symmetry.space_group_name_H-M   'P 1'
#
loop_
_entity.id
_entity.type
_entity.pdbx_description
1 polymer ?
#
loop_
_entity_poly.entity_id
_entity_poly.type
_entity_poly.pdbx_seq_one_letter_code
_entity_poly.pdbx_strand_id
1 'polypeptide(L)'
;MRRRCGLILASILALASAAVYAQSGAAPAAAPGFAQIPNGKDTDLKFYPAGGNKLLGAQALARMPQEAGLILWLAGNQFFAMDDVVQAFQKLNPEVSVGLITLPPGLIADAILAGGWRYEGKDYPGRPDVYASVNLAHLQKLRQAGLMDNYATYMHNEMQIMVAKGNPKRVLGIGDLARADVKTSMPNPVNEGIMQFYARKVLERHGIWQQISGGKECYSCQTTANNWFTAVHHRETPDRIRQGTADAGIVWKTEAIEAVREGAPVEGVQLPTADSLRDEVAYAIGPLRNSPRASAAAAYLNFLVSAEGQAVYARYGFVSGTADELRLKPIP
;
A
#
# COMPACT_ATOMS: atom_id res chain seq x y z
N MET A 1 14.34 -35.62 -101.76
CA MET A 1 15.38 -35.52 -100.70
C MET A 1 14.78 -34.89 -99.48
N ARG A 2 14.44 -35.68 -98.47
CA ARG A 2 13.75 -35.25 -97.23
C ARG A 2 14.75 -35.17 -96.08
N ARG A 3 14.91 -33.98 -95.49
CA ARG A 3 15.67 -33.81 -94.25
C ARG A 3 14.64 -33.69 -93.11
N ARG A 4 14.70 -34.61 -92.18
CA ARG A 4 13.92 -34.61 -90.96
C ARG A 4 14.65 -33.70 -89.90
N CYS A 5 13.92 -32.72 -89.40
CA CYS A 5 14.31 -31.92 -88.22
C CYS A 5 13.81 -32.65 -86.96
N GLY A 6 14.75 -33.01 -86.07
CA GLY A 6 14.41 -33.56 -84.79
C GLY A 6 14.25 -32.41 -83.75
N LEU A 7 13.13 -32.40 -83.07
CA LEU A 7 12.88 -31.49 -81.89
C LEU A 7 13.49 -32.15 -80.64
N ILE A 8 14.35 -31.43 -80.03
CA ILE A 8 14.90 -31.75 -78.69
C ILE A 8 14.00 -31.00 -77.69
N LEU A 9 13.27 -31.75 -76.86
CA LEU A 9 12.50 -31.21 -75.73
C LEU A 9 13.51 -31.08 -74.52
N ALA A 10 13.78 -29.87 -74.10
CA ALA A 10 14.52 -29.60 -72.87
C ALA A 10 13.53 -29.49 -71.71
N SER A 11 13.53 -30.47 -70.83
CA SER A 11 12.77 -30.43 -69.56
C SER A 11 13.47 -29.56 -68.53
N ILE A 12 12.87 -28.44 -68.18
CA ILE A 12 13.31 -27.58 -67.10
C ILE A 12 12.72 -28.11 -65.79
N LEU A 13 13.53 -28.68 -64.94
CA LEU A 13 13.19 -29.05 -63.55
C LEU A 13 13.24 -27.79 -62.70
N ALA A 14 12.05 -27.28 -62.29
CA ALA A 14 11.97 -26.20 -61.33
C ALA A 14 12.11 -26.78 -59.91
N LEU A 15 13.24 -26.49 -59.28
CA LEU A 15 13.48 -26.75 -57.87
C LEU A 15 12.75 -25.66 -57.06
N ALA A 16 11.59 -26.02 -56.46
CA ALA A 16 10.92 -25.20 -55.47
C ALA A 16 11.66 -25.32 -54.12
N SER A 17 12.44 -24.30 -53.78
CA SER A 17 13.00 -24.15 -52.44
C SER A 17 11.93 -23.75 -51.45
N ALA A 18 11.46 -24.68 -50.63
CA ALA A 18 10.58 -24.40 -49.49
C ALA A 18 11.45 -23.75 -48.39
N ALA A 19 11.32 -22.42 -48.25
CA ALA A 19 11.85 -21.73 -47.10
C ALA A 19 11.01 -22.10 -45.87
N VAL A 20 11.54 -22.95 -45.02
CA VAL A 20 10.99 -23.22 -43.68
C VAL A 20 11.24 -21.99 -42.85
N TYR A 21 10.20 -21.14 -42.66
CA TYR A 21 10.21 -20.12 -41.62
C TYR A 21 10.19 -20.82 -40.25
N ALA A 22 11.36 -20.95 -39.63
CA ALA A 22 11.43 -21.26 -38.21
C ALA A 22 10.82 -20.08 -37.45
N GLN A 23 9.58 -20.22 -37.03
CA GLN A 23 9.03 -19.36 -36.00
C GLN A 23 9.84 -19.63 -34.75
N SER A 24 10.72 -18.69 -34.42
CA SER A 24 11.34 -18.59 -33.09
C SER A 24 10.21 -18.29 -32.11
N GLY A 25 9.57 -19.33 -31.61
CA GLY A 25 8.68 -19.24 -30.47
C GLY A 25 9.50 -18.70 -29.31
N ALA A 26 9.37 -17.40 -29.03
CA ALA A 26 9.82 -16.86 -27.77
C ALA A 26 9.16 -17.73 -26.68
N ALA A 27 9.98 -18.36 -25.84
CA ALA A 27 9.47 -19.07 -24.69
C ALA A 27 8.52 -18.13 -23.92
N PRO A 28 7.35 -18.60 -23.49
CA PRO A 28 6.46 -17.75 -22.70
C PRO A 28 7.26 -17.21 -21.54
N ALA A 29 7.22 -15.88 -21.35
CA ALA A 29 7.85 -15.23 -20.19
C ALA A 29 7.40 -15.99 -18.96
N ALA A 30 8.34 -16.45 -18.15
CA ALA A 30 8.03 -17.13 -16.89
C ALA A 30 7.00 -16.27 -16.15
N ALA A 31 5.88 -16.87 -15.72
CA ALA A 31 4.87 -16.17 -14.97
C ALA A 31 5.56 -15.42 -13.81
N PRO A 32 5.29 -14.14 -13.60
CA PRO A 32 5.91 -13.39 -12.52
C PRO A 32 5.69 -14.16 -11.22
N GLY A 33 6.77 -14.47 -10.50
CA GLY A 33 6.69 -15.16 -9.22
C GLY A 33 5.86 -14.35 -8.23
N PHE A 34 5.38 -14.97 -7.16
CA PHE A 34 4.64 -14.29 -6.10
C PHE A 34 5.39 -13.07 -5.55
N ALA A 35 4.65 -12.05 -5.14
CA ALA A 35 5.24 -10.84 -4.57
C ALA A 35 5.95 -11.14 -3.24
N GLN A 36 7.15 -10.59 -3.08
CA GLN A 36 7.96 -10.80 -1.90
C GLN A 36 7.52 -9.90 -0.74
N ILE A 37 7.15 -10.52 0.40
CA ILE A 37 7.00 -9.78 1.66
C ILE A 37 8.42 -9.50 2.21
N PRO A 38 8.75 -8.24 2.55
CA PRO A 38 10.01 -7.93 3.20
C PRO A 38 10.19 -8.67 4.53
N ASN A 39 11.41 -9.03 4.89
CA ASN A 39 11.70 -9.66 6.17
C ASN A 39 11.34 -8.76 7.36
N GLY A 40 11.01 -9.35 8.51
CA GLY A 40 10.67 -8.62 9.74
C GLY A 40 9.28 -7.97 9.72
N LYS A 41 8.37 -8.48 8.90
CA LYS A 41 6.99 -8.01 8.78
C LYS A 41 5.96 -8.88 9.53
N ASP A 42 6.40 -9.71 10.48
CA ASP A 42 5.52 -10.63 11.21
C ASP A 42 4.31 -9.94 11.84
N THR A 43 4.48 -8.74 12.39
CA THR A 43 3.41 -7.95 13.01
C THR A 43 2.39 -7.41 12.01
N ASP A 44 2.72 -7.40 10.72
CA ASP A 44 1.85 -6.98 9.63
C ASP A 44 1.05 -8.15 9.03
N LEU A 45 1.35 -9.39 9.47
CA LEU A 45 0.76 -10.65 9.03
C LEU A 45 0.04 -11.28 10.21
N LYS A 46 -1.29 -11.23 10.24
CA LYS A 46 -2.08 -11.61 11.42
C LYS A 46 -3.19 -12.58 11.03
N PHE A 47 -3.44 -13.54 11.89
CA PHE A 47 -4.61 -14.40 11.80
C PHE A 47 -5.36 -14.39 13.15
N TYR A 48 -6.64 -14.08 13.10
CA TYR A 48 -7.54 -14.01 14.24
C TYR A 48 -8.53 -15.16 14.13
N PRO A 49 -8.33 -16.27 14.84
CA PRO A 49 -9.28 -17.37 14.81
C PRO A 49 -10.63 -16.95 15.42
N ALA A 50 -11.69 -17.66 15.06
CA ALA A 50 -13.00 -17.56 15.72
C ALA A 50 -12.89 -18.19 17.11
N GLY A 51 -12.41 -17.45 18.09
CA GLY A 51 -12.00 -17.95 19.40
C GLY A 51 -10.52 -18.38 19.41
N GLY A 52 -9.82 -18.03 20.47
CA GLY A 52 -8.40 -18.33 20.65
C GLY A 52 -7.46 -17.15 20.39
N ASN A 53 -6.17 -17.43 20.44
CA ASN A 53 -5.15 -16.39 20.36
C ASN A 53 -4.80 -16.04 18.93
N LYS A 54 -4.54 -14.75 18.70
CA LYS A 54 -4.02 -14.22 17.44
C LYS A 54 -2.67 -14.86 17.10
N LEU A 55 -2.48 -15.24 15.84
CA LEU A 55 -1.22 -15.73 15.27
C LEU A 55 -0.56 -14.63 14.43
N LEU A 56 0.76 -14.67 14.31
CA LEU A 56 1.56 -13.69 13.56
C LEU A 56 2.48 -14.38 12.54
N GLY A 57 2.96 -13.59 11.56
CA GLY A 57 4.02 -14.00 10.65
C GLY A 57 3.69 -15.22 9.79
N ALA A 58 4.68 -16.06 9.60
CA ALA A 58 4.56 -17.28 8.79
C ALA A 58 3.46 -18.23 9.29
N GLN A 59 3.22 -18.28 10.61
CA GLN A 59 2.13 -19.08 11.18
C GLN A 59 0.76 -18.55 10.75
N ALA A 60 0.57 -17.23 10.76
CA ALA A 60 -0.66 -16.61 10.29
C ALA A 60 -0.88 -16.89 8.80
N LEU A 61 0.13 -16.70 7.96
CA LEU A 61 0.05 -16.97 6.52
C LEU A 61 -0.32 -18.43 6.21
N ALA A 62 0.25 -19.37 6.95
CA ALA A 62 -0.02 -20.80 6.76
C ALA A 62 -1.47 -21.20 7.10
N ARG A 63 -2.12 -20.49 8.05
CA ARG A 63 -3.50 -20.79 8.48
C ARG A 63 -4.56 -20.12 7.59
N MET A 64 -4.25 -18.97 7.01
CA MET A 64 -5.22 -18.16 6.25
C MET A 64 -5.96 -18.94 5.14
N PRO A 65 -5.31 -19.72 4.26
CA PRO A 65 -5.99 -20.35 3.14
C PRO A 65 -7.05 -21.38 3.57
N GLN A 66 -6.81 -22.08 4.67
CA GLN A 66 -7.65 -23.19 5.14
C GLN A 66 -8.70 -22.77 6.16
N GLU A 67 -8.39 -21.78 7.01
CA GLU A 67 -9.16 -21.51 8.21
C GLU A 67 -9.79 -20.13 8.25
N ALA A 68 -9.35 -19.20 7.37
CA ALA A 68 -9.95 -17.88 7.34
C ALA A 68 -11.37 -17.92 6.75
N GLY A 69 -12.33 -17.40 7.52
CA GLY A 69 -13.68 -17.07 7.06
C GLY A 69 -13.71 -15.74 6.29
N LEU A 70 -12.65 -14.92 6.43
CA LEU A 70 -12.46 -13.64 5.73
C LEU A 70 -10.96 -13.33 5.61
N ILE A 71 -10.51 -12.90 4.44
CA ILE A 71 -9.12 -12.48 4.19
C ILE A 71 -9.09 -11.01 3.76
N LEU A 72 -8.38 -10.19 4.52
CA LEU A 72 -8.24 -8.75 4.33
C LEU A 72 -6.78 -8.40 4.00
N TRP A 73 -6.53 -7.75 2.86
CA TRP A 73 -5.23 -7.15 2.55
C TRP A 73 -5.41 -5.64 2.45
N LEU A 74 -4.88 -4.92 3.43
CA LEU A 74 -5.20 -3.51 3.66
C LEU A 74 -3.93 -2.65 3.70
N ALA A 75 -4.07 -1.38 3.34
CA ALA A 75 -2.98 -0.41 3.39
C ALA A 75 -2.34 -0.36 4.79
N GLY A 76 -1.01 -0.45 4.85
CA GLY A 76 -0.25 -0.66 6.08
C GLY A 76 -0.35 0.46 7.11
N ASN A 77 -0.60 1.70 6.70
CA ASN A 77 -0.68 2.86 7.60
C ASN A 77 -1.92 2.92 8.52
N GLN A 78 -2.72 1.86 8.57
CA GLN A 78 -3.80 1.66 9.53
C GLN A 78 -3.53 0.48 10.49
N PHE A 79 -2.34 -0.12 10.45
CA PHE A 79 -1.99 -1.36 11.15
C PHE A 79 -2.29 -1.32 12.66
N PHE A 80 -2.09 -0.17 13.29
CA PHE A 80 -2.28 0.04 14.74
C PHE A 80 -3.76 0.00 15.17
N ALA A 81 -4.70 0.33 14.27
CA ALA A 81 -6.13 0.27 14.56
C ALA A 81 -6.72 -1.14 14.35
N MET A 82 -6.01 -2.01 13.63
CA MET A 82 -6.61 -3.23 13.09
C MET A 82 -6.98 -4.28 14.13
N ASP A 83 -6.27 -4.35 15.25
CA ASP A 83 -6.65 -5.29 16.33
C ASP A 83 -8.05 -4.95 16.87
N ASP A 84 -8.32 -3.67 17.12
CA ASP A 84 -9.62 -3.20 17.58
C ASP A 84 -10.71 -3.34 16.51
N VAL A 85 -10.37 -3.05 15.24
CA VAL A 85 -11.31 -3.17 14.12
C VAL A 85 -11.76 -4.62 13.94
N VAL A 86 -10.81 -5.57 13.93
CA VAL A 86 -11.13 -6.99 13.79
C VAL A 86 -11.91 -7.50 15.00
N GLN A 87 -11.52 -7.12 16.22
CA GLN A 87 -12.26 -7.50 17.42
C GLN A 87 -13.70 -6.97 17.42
N ALA A 88 -13.91 -5.72 17.01
CA ALA A 88 -15.25 -5.15 16.90
C ALA A 88 -16.10 -5.88 15.84
N PHE A 89 -15.50 -6.21 14.68
CA PHE A 89 -16.15 -7.02 13.66
C PHE A 89 -16.52 -8.41 14.17
N GLN A 90 -15.59 -9.11 14.85
CA GLN A 90 -15.82 -10.45 15.38
C GLN A 90 -16.84 -10.50 16.52
N LYS A 91 -17.07 -9.40 17.26
CA LYS A 91 -18.20 -9.33 18.23
C LYS A 91 -19.55 -9.47 17.55
N LEU A 92 -19.68 -8.98 16.33
CA LEU A 92 -20.90 -9.07 15.52
C LEU A 92 -20.95 -10.37 14.69
N ASN A 93 -19.78 -10.99 14.43
CA ASN A 93 -19.62 -12.17 13.59
C ASN A 93 -18.67 -13.16 14.28
N PRO A 94 -19.07 -13.74 15.43
CA PRO A 94 -18.15 -14.52 16.29
C PRO A 94 -17.61 -15.79 15.66
N GLU A 95 -18.28 -16.32 14.63
CA GLU A 95 -17.88 -17.51 13.88
C GLU A 95 -16.83 -17.21 12.78
N VAL A 96 -16.58 -15.92 12.47
CA VAL A 96 -15.69 -15.55 11.36
C VAL A 96 -14.27 -15.39 11.85
N SER A 97 -13.38 -16.31 11.43
CA SER A 97 -11.93 -16.11 11.55
C SER A 97 -11.42 -15.15 10.49
N VAL A 98 -10.48 -14.28 10.84
CA VAL A 98 -9.98 -13.23 9.96
C VAL A 98 -8.49 -13.37 9.70
N GLY A 99 -8.10 -13.50 8.43
CA GLY A 99 -6.73 -13.33 7.95
C GLY A 99 -6.49 -11.87 7.55
N LEU A 100 -5.42 -11.26 8.04
CA LEU A 100 -5.11 -9.85 7.80
C LEU A 100 -3.65 -9.67 7.37
N ILE A 101 -3.45 -8.92 6.29
CA ILE A 101 -2.14 -8.43 5.85
C ILE A 101 -2.21 -6.90 5.74
N THR A 102 -1.27 -6.20 6.40
CA THR A 102 -1.15 -4.74 6.38
C THR A 102 0.23 -4.34 5.85
N LEU A 103 0.33 -4.13 4.55
CA LEU A 103 1.59 -3.81 3.85
C LEU A 103 1.41 -2.57 2.94
N PRO A 104 2.50 -2.04 2.34
CA PRO A 104 2.38 -0.98 1.33
C PRO A 104 1.37 -1.34 0.25
N PRO A 105 0.37 -0.49 -0.04
CA PRO A 105 -0.77 -0.86 -0.89
C PRO A 105 -0.39 -1.20 -2.32
N GLY A 106 0.68 -0.60 -2.88
CA GLY A 106 1.20 -0.98 -4.19
C GLY A 106 1.74 -2.40 -4.21
N LEU A 107 2.50 -2.80 -3.18
CA LEU A 107 3.02 -4.15 -3.02
C LEU A 107 1.86 -5.17 -2.88
N ILE A 108 0.80 -4.79 -2.15
CA ILE A 108 -0.41 -5.62 -2.05
C ILE A 108 -1.09 -5.79 -3.41
N ALA A 109 -1.24 -4.70 -4.18
CA ALA A 109 -1.83 -4.77 -5.52
C ALA A 109 -1.02 -5.70 -6.46
N ASP A 110 0.31 -5.64 -6.39
CA ASP A 110 1.18 -6.52 -7.16
C ASP A 110 1.03 -8.00 -6.74
N ALA A 111 0.90 -8.28 -5.45
CA ALA A 111 0.63 -9.61 -4.94
C ALA A 111 -0.73 -10.16 -5.36
N ILE A 112 -1.77 -9.32 -5.40
CA ILE A 112 -3.09 -9.71 -5.91
C ILE A 112 -3.00 -10.10 -7.38
N LEU A 113 -2.26 -9.34 -8.19
CA LEU A 113 -2.02 -9.65 -9.60
C LEU A 113 -1.22 -10.94 -9.77
N ALA A 114 -0.16 -11.11 -8.99
CA ALA A 114 0.68 -12.31 -8.98
C ALA A 114 -0.04 -13.56 -8.42
N GLY A 115 -1.14 -13.38 -7.69
CA GLY A 115 -1.93 -14.47 -7.11
C GLY A 115 -1.37 -15.03 -5.81
N GLY A 116 -0.53 -14.30 -5.08
CA GLY A 116 0.00 -14.73 -3.81
C GLY A 116 1.24 -14.00 -3.33
N TRP A 117 1.76 -14.48 -2.22
CA TRP A 117 2.93 -13.95 -1.53
C TRP A 117 4.06 -14.96 -1.44
N ARG A 118 5.28 -14.48 -1.40
CA ARG A 118 6.45 -15.21 -0.94
C ARG A 118 6.96 -14.59 0.37
N TYR A 119 7.13 -15.42 1.39
CA TYR A 119 7.66 -14.99 2.68
C TYR A 119 8.57 -16.07 3.27
N GLU A 120 9.75 -15.68 3.79
CA GLU A 120 10.75 -16.60 4.34
C GLU A 120 11.05 -17.81 3.44
N GLY A 121 11.17 -17.55 2.13
CA GLY A 121 11.48 -18.59 1.14
C GLY A 121 10.31 -19.52 0.78
N LYS A 122 9.11 -19.34 1.35
CA LYS A 122 7.91 -20.13 1.06
C LYS A 122 6.90 -19.32 0.24
N ASP A 123 6.16 -20.03 -0.59
CA ASP A 123 5.07 -19.49 -1.39
C ASP A 123 3.73 -19.71 -0.68
N TYR A 124 2.94 -18.63 -0.64
CA TYR A 124 1.59 -18.60 -0.06
C TYR A 124 0.62 -18.15 -1.16
N PRO A 125 0.09 -19.09 -1.95
CA PRO A 125 -0.87 -18.76 -3.01
C PRO A 125 -2.19 -18.32 -2.42
N GLY A 126 -2.87 -17.39 -3.11
CA GLY A 126 -4.18 -16.88 -2.73
C GLY A 126 -4.35 -15.40 -3.01
N ARG A 127 -5.59 -14.96 -2.85
CA ARG A 127 -6.00 -13.55 -2.94
C ARG A 127 -6.86 -13.18 -1.75
N PRO A 128 -6.96 -11.90 -1.39
CA PRO A 128 -7.88 -11.47 -0.35
C PRO A 128 -9.33 -11.50 -0.85
N ASP A 129 -10.26 -11.40 0.09
CA ASP A 129 -11.67 -11.14 -0.20
C ASP A 129 -11.92 -9.63 -0.35
N VAL A 130 -11.15 -8.82 0.41
CA VAL A 130 -11.24 -7.36 0.43
C VAL A 130 -9.84 -6.75 0.34
N TYR A 131 -9.71 -5.71 -0.48
CA TYR A 131 -8.50 -4.92 -0.62
C TYR A 131 -8.76 -3.45 -0.31
N ALA A 132 -7.83 -2.80 0.40
CA ALA A 132 -7.86 -1.36 0.63
C ALA A 132 -6.53 -0.68 0.29
N SER A 133 -6.64 0.53 -0.25
CA SER A 133 -5.52 1.39 -0.64
C SER A 133 -5.75 2.84 -0.25
N VAL A 134 -4.67 3.61 -0.13
CA VAL A 134 -4.68 5.08 -0.02
C VAL A 134 -4.60 5.76 -1.39
N ASN A 135 -4.61 4.99 -2.47
CA ASN A 135 -4.52 5.50 -3.84
C ASN A 135 -5.48 4.74 -4.75
N LEU A 136 -6.41 5.47 -5.36
CA LEU A 136 -7.41 4.89 -6.26
C LEU A 136 -6.79 4.23 -7.51
N ALA A 137 -5.61 4.70 -7.96
CA ALA A 137 -4.91 4.09 -9.10
C ALA A 137 -4.59 2.60 -8.88
N HIS A 138 -4.36 2.16 -7.63
CA HIS A 138 -4.17 0.74 -7.34
C HIS A 138 -5.45 -0.08 -7.58
N LEU A 139 -6.62 0.48 -7.23
CA LEU A 139 -7.90 -0.17 -7.48
C LEU A 139 -8.22 -0.19 -8.99
N GLN A 140 -7.91 0.90 -9.71
CA GLN A 140 -8.05 0.97 -11.17
C GLN A 140 -7.19 -0.09 -11.87
N LYS A 141 -5.96 -0.31 -11.40
CA LYS A 141 -5.08 -1.39 -11.90
C LYS A 141 -5.73 -2.77 -11.72
N LEU A 142 -6.35 -3.04 -10.58
CA LEU A 142 -7.07 -4.29 -10.32
C LEU A 142 -8.36 -4.39 -11.14
N ARG A 143 -9.06 -3.28 -11.38
CA ARG A 143 -10.21 -3.24 -12.28
C ARG A 143 -9.82 -3.61 -13.71
N GLN A 144 -8.73 -3.03 -14.23
CA GLN A 144 -8.20 -3.35 -15.57
C GLN A 144 -7.85 -4.83 -15.71
N ALA A 145 -7.37 -5.45 -14.62
CA ALA A 145 -7.12 -6.89 -14.56
C ALA A 145 -8.39 -7.75 -14.33
N GLY A 146 -9.58 -7.15 -14.25
CA GLY A 146 -10.84 -7.86 -14.03
C GLY A 146 -11.02 -8.43 -12.62
N LEU A 147 -10.28 -7.92 -11.63
CA LEU A 147 -10.25 -8.44 -10.26
C LEU A 147 -11.11 -7.63 -9.27
N MET A 148 -11.46 -6.40 -9.59
CA MET A 148 -12.33 -5.53 -8.77
C MET A 148 -13.25 -4.70 -9.66
N ASP A 149 -14.45 -4.35 -9.16
CA ASP A 149 -15.41 -3.51 -9.87
C ASP A 149 -15.79 -2.26 -9.11
N ASN A 150 -15.95 -2.40 -7.79
CA ASN A 150 -16.55 -1.38 -6.94
C ASN A 150 -15.62 -1.05 -5.76
N TYR A 151 -15.80 0.16 -5.24
CA TYR A 151 -15.11 0.64 -4.05
C TYR A 151 -15.99 1.60 -3.26
N ALA A 152 -15.63 1.80 -1.99
CA ALA A 152 -16.09 2.91 -1.17
C ALA A 152 -14.87 3.66 -0.63
N THR A 153 -14.97 4.97 -0.43
CA THR A 153 -14.03 5.72 0.40
C THR A 153 -14.53 5.64 1.84
N TYR A 154 -13.80 4.94 2.71
CA TYR A 154 -14.30 4.62 4.04
C TYR A 154 -13.71 5.48 5.15
N MET A 155 -12.59 6.14 4.91
CA MET A 155 -11.98 7.08 5.85
C MET A 155 -11.01 8.02 5.16
N HIS A 156 -10.66 9.10 5.85
CA HIS A 156 -9.63 10.06 5.47
C HIS A 156 -8.55 10.15 6.55
N ASN A 157 -7.41 10.71 6.16
CA ASN A 157 -6.32 11.08 7.04
C ASN A 157 -5.81 12.48 6.67
N GLU A 158 -4.88 12.99 7.41
CA GLU A 158 -4.22 14.27 7.09
C GLU A 158 -2.77 14.24 7.51
N MET A 159 -1.93 15.00 6.82
CA MET A 159 -0.54 15.18 7.23
C MET A 159 -0.43 16.15 8.41
N GLN A 160 0.50 15.87 9.28
CA GLN A 160 0.95 16.75 10.35
C GLN A 160 2.48 16.84 10.38
N ILE A 161 3.01 17.82 11.07
CA ILE A 161 4.42 17.81 11.46
C ILE A 161 4.49 17.26 12.89
N MET A 162 5.23 16.15 13.06
CA MET A 162 5.58 15.65 14.39
C MET A 162 6.80 16.41 14.90
N VAL A 163 6.74 16.85 16.15
CA VAL A 163 7.83 17.58 16.84
C VAL A 163 8.03 17.01 18.24
N ALA A 164 9.14 17.37 18.90
CA ALA A 164 9.33 17.06 20.31
C ALA A 164 8.25 17.77 21.15
N LYS A 165 7.82 17.14 22.25
CA LYS A 165 6.81 17.67 23.16
C LYS A 165 7.19 19.09 23.64
N GLY A 166 6.23 20.00 23.55
CA GLY A 166 6.42 21.44 23.84
C GLY A 166 7.05 22.23 22.69
N ASN A 167 7.29 21.60 21.54
CA ASN A 167 7.76 22.24 20.31
C ASN A 167 8.92 23.24 20.52
N PRO A 168 10.07 22.81 21.05
CA PRO A 168 11.16 23.73 21.48
C PRO A 168 11.73 24.53 20.30
N LYS A 169 11.63 24.04 19.08
CA LYS A 169 12.08 24.74 17.86
C LYS A 169 11.01 25.65 17.27
N ARG A 170 9.80 25.71 17.85
CA ARG A 170 8.67 26.50 17.34
C ARG A 170 8.43 26.29 15.84
N VAL A 171 8.35 25.02 15.45
CA VAL A 171 7.97 24.63 14.08
C VAL A 171 6.44 24.75 13.96
N LEU A 172 5.95 25.71 13.19
CA LEU A 172 4.53 26.04 13.09
C LEU A 172 3.92 25.66 11.73
N GLY A 173 4.77 25.37 10.73
CA GLY A 173 4.29 25.03 9.38
C GLY A 173 5.39 24.49 8.49
N ILE A 174 5.02 24.18 7.25
CA ILE A 174 5.89 23.53 6.27
C ILE A 174 7.18 24.34 6.02
N GLY A 175 7.08 25.66 5.93
CA GLY A 175 8.26 26.52 5.70
C GLY A 175 9.33 26.43 6.77
N ASP A 176 8.95 26.12 8.02
CA ASP A 176 9.92 26.01 9.13
C ASP A 176 10.83 24.78 8.99
N LEU A 177 10.42 23.75 8.22
CA LEU A 177 11.21 22.56 7.99
C LEU A 177 12.53 22.82 7.22
N ALA A 178 12.62 23.96 6.52
CA ALA A 178 13.82 24.38 5.81
C ALA A 178 14.76 25.26 6.61
N ARG A 179 14.43 25.61 7.86
CA ARG A 179 15.27 26.44 8.71
C ARG A 179 16.59 25.76 9.04
N ALA A 180 17.67 26.51 9.04
CA ALA A 180 19.02 25.97 9.31
C ALA A 180 19.21 25.41 10.74
N ASP A 181 18.39 25.85 11.71
CA ASP A 181 18.40 25.37 13.08
C ASP A 181 17.43 24.20 13.35
N VAL A 182 16.71 23.71 12.32
CA VAL A 182 15.76 22.60 12.41
C VAL A 182 16.33 21.39 11.70
N LYS A 183 16.49 20.29 12.42
CA LYS A 183 16.82 18.97 11.85
C LYS A 183 15.56 18.21 11.58
N THR A 184 15.43 17.65 10.38
CA THR A 184 14.23 16.94 9.94
C THR A 184 14.47 15.46 9.73
N SER A 185 13.43 14.65 10.02
CA SER A 185 13.31 13.23 9.68
C SER A 185 12.08 13.07 8.80
N MET A 186 12.31 12.92 7.50
CA MET A 186 11.25 12.96 6.51
C MET A 186 10.98 11.57 5.92
N PRO A 187 9.75 11.26 5.55
CA PRO A 187 9.46 10.07 4.76
C PRO A 187 10.31 10.05 3.48
N ASN A 188 10.73 8.86 3.04
CA ASN A 188 11.57 8.77 1.85
C ASN A 188 10.73 8.78 0.54
N PRO A 189 11.29 9.30 -0.57
CA PRO A 189 10.58 9.38 -1.85
C PRO A 189 10.58 8.05 -2.64
N VAL A 190 11.35 7.04 -2.21
CA VAL A 190 11.55 5.80 -2.99
C VAL A 190 10.39 4.83 -2.81
N ASN A 191 9.91 4.65 -1.57
CA ASN A 191 8.92 3.62 -1.25
C ASN A 191 7.86 4.04 -0.22
N GLU A 192 7.90 5.28 0.28
CA GLU A 192 6.90 5.76 1.23
C GLU A 192 5.83 6.61 0.55
N GLY A 193 4.60 6.08 0.46
CA GLY A 193 3.48 6.71 -0.24
C GLY A 193 3.12 8.11 0.26
N ILE A 194 3.34 8.40 1.54
CA ILE A 194 3.12 9.75 2.07
C ILE A 194 4.02 10.78 1.36
N MET A 195 5.28 10.44 1.06
CA MET A 195 6.16 11.33 0.31
C MET A 195 5.83 11.31 -1.18
N GLN A 196 5.65 10.13 -1.77
CA GLN A 196 5.45 9.97 -3.21
C GLN A 196 4.19 10.68 -3.72
N PHE A 197 3.10 10.61 -2.97
CA PHE A 197 1.79 11.08 -3.44
C PHE A 197 1.34 12.41 -2.80
N TYR A 198 1.91 12.79 -1.66
CA TYR A 198 1.39 13.89 -0.86
C TYR A 198 2.44 14.92 -0.43
N ALA A 199 3.38 14.56 0.43
CA ALA A 199 4.29 15.51 1.05
C ALA A 199 5.19 16.25 0.05
N ARG A 200 5.70 15.54 -0.97
CA ARG A 200 6.59 16.14 -1.99
C ARG A 200 5.93 17.34 -2.67
N LYS A 201 4.69 17.21 -3.13
CA LYS A 201 3.99 18.32 -3.79
C LYS A 201 3.76 19.53 -2.88
N VAL A 202 3.61 19.29 -1.56
CA VAL A 202 3.50 20.37 -0.58
C VAL A 202 4.86 21.05 -0.38
N LEU A 203 5.93 20.29 -0.24
CA LEU A 203 7.30 20.81 -0.12
C LEU A 203 7.74 21.58 -1.38
N GLU A 204 7.36 21.07 -2.57
CA GLU A 204 7.60 21.77 -3.86
C GLU A 204 6.80 23.08 -3.95
N ARG A 205 5.53 23.09 -3.54
CA ARG A 205 4.69 24.30 -3.51
C ARG A 205 5.25 25.39 -2.58
N HIS A 206 5.85 24.98 -1.45
CA HIS A 206 6.56 25.88 -0.54
C HIS A 206 7.98 26.21 -0.98
N GLY A 207 8.46 25.66 -2.11
CA GLY A 207 9.80 25.93 -2.65
C GLY A 207 10.95 25.34 -1.85
N ILE A 208 10.68 24.40 -0.93
CA ILE A 208 11.69 23.85 0.00
C ILE A 208 12.12 22.41 -0.31
N TRP A 209 11.54 21.76 -1.35
CA TRP A 209 11.89 20.39 -1.70
C TRP A 209 13.39 20.19 -1.91
N GLN A 210 14.04 21.09 -2.66
CA GLN A 210 15.47 20.99 -2.94
C GLN A 210 16.33 21.14 -1.67
N GLN A 211 15.90 21.98 -0.73
CA GLN A 211 16.59 22.16 0.56
C GLN A 211 16.48 20.91 1.45
N ILE A 212 15.35 20.20 1.39
CA ILE A 212 15.11 18.96 2.14
C ILE A 212 15.83 17.79 1.46
N SER A 213 15.63 17.60 0.16
CA SER A 213 16.14 16.42 -0.56
C SER A 213 17.63 16.49 -0.89
N GLY A 214 18.18 17.71 -1.02
CA GLY A 214 19.54 17.90 -1.56
C GLY A 214 19.71 17.30 -2.95
N GLY A 215 18.62 17.15 -3.71
CA GLY A 215 18.61 16.48 -5.01
C GLY A 215 18.74 14.96 -4.97
N LYS A 216 18.59 14.33 -3.80
CA LYS A 216 18.73 12.88 -3.62
C LYS A 216 17.35 12.20 -3.63
N GLU A 217 17.31 11.03 -4.26
CA GLU A 217 16.19 10.09 -4.24
C GLU A 217 16.68 8.78 -3.58
N CYS A 218 16.65 8.74 -2.25
CA CYS A 218 17.18 7.62 -1.48
C CYS A 218 16.31 7.33 -0.25
N TYR A 219 16.52 6.18 0.37
CA TYR A 219 15.87 5.79 1.62
C TYR A 219 16.93 5.46 2.68
N SER A 220 16.57 5.62 3.94
CA SER A 220 17.45 5.42 5.09
C SER A 220 18.80 6.14 4.90
N CYS A 221 18.76 7.42 4.55
CA CYS A 221 19.94 8.17 4.15
C CYS A 221 19.90 9.63 4.58
N GLN A 222 21.05 10.20 4.87
CA GLN A 222 21.21 11.63 5.08
C GLN A 222 21.25 12.35 3.72
N THR A 223 20.32 13.27 3.50
CA THR A 223 20.24 14.04 2.27
C THR A 223 21.00 15.34 2.34
N THR A 224 20.88 16.05 3.44
CA THR A 224 21.58 17.31 3.75
C THR A 224 22.14 17.27 5.17
N ALA A 225 22.82 18.33 5.61
CA ALA A 225 23.28 18.43 7.01
C ALA A 225 22.10 18.36 8.00
N ASN A 226 20.91 18.79 7.58
CA ASN A 226 19.73 18.92 8.42
C ASN A 226 18.59 17.96 8.09
N ASN A 227 18.72 17.08 7.09
CA ASN A 227 17.64 16.16 6.76
C ASN A 227 18.09 14.71 6.61
N TRP A 228 17.25 13.81 7.11
CA TRP A 228 17.32 12.37 6.96
C TRP A 228 16.04 11.85 6.30
N PHE A 229 16.16 11.04 5.24
CA PHE A 229 15.06 10.25 4.70
C PHE A 229 14.99 8.91 5.42
N THR A 230 13.81 8.56 5.95
CA THR A 230 13.58 7.34 6.72
C THR A 230 13.46 6.10 5.83
N ALA A 231 13.59 4.91 6.41
CA ALA A 231 13.11 3.66 5.81
C ALA A 231 11.64 3.41 6.17
N VAL A 232 11.24 3.76 7.39
CA VAL A 232 9.88 3.57 7.93
C VAL A 232 9.53 4.79 8.79
N HIS A 233 8.96 5.84 8.19
CA HIS A 233 8.76 7.16 8.81
C HIS A 233 7.97 7.12 10.13
N HIS A 234 6.95 6.29 10.22
CA HIS A 234 6.11 6.19 11.43
C HIS A 234 6.82 5.54 12.63
N ARG A 235 7.98 4.90 12.41
CA ARG A 235 8.80 4.33 13.48
C ARG A 235 10.06 5.17 13.73
N GLU A 236 10.76 5.55 12.67
CA GLU A 236 12.02 6.28 12.77
C GLU A 236 11.81 7.73 13.19
N THR A 237 10.80 8.43 12.69
CA THR A 237 10.60 9.84 13.00
C THR A 237 10.40 10.10 14.50
N PRO A 238 9.50 9.41 15.22
CA PRO A 238 9.37 9.58 16.68
C PRO A 238 10.64 9.16 17.42
N ASP A 239 11.34 8.11 16.98
CA ASP A 239 12.58 7.65 17.59
C ASP A 239 13.71 8.67 17.41
N ARG A 240 13.87 9.23 16.23
CA ARG A 240 14.90 10.23 15.94
C ARG A 240 14.66 11.54 16.71
N ILE A 241 13.39 11.93 16.88
CA ILE A 241 13.02 13.08 17.72
C ILE A 241 13.35 12.79 19.18
N ARG A 242 12.98 11.62 19.71
CA ARG A 242 13.29 11.19 21.08
C ARG A 242 14.80 11.17 21.37
N GLN A 243 15.60 10.77 20.39
CA GLN A 243 17.07 10.72 20.48
C GLN A 243 17.74 12.08 20.26
N GLY A 244 16.98 13.13 19.91
CA GLY A 244 17.52 14.47 19.60
C GLY A 244 18.30 14.53 18.28
N THR A 245 18.16 13.52 17.41
CA THR A 245 18.77 13.49 16.07
C THR A 245 17.91 14.16 15.00
N ALA A 246 16.62 14.40 15.31
CA ALA A 246 15.70 15.25 14.55
C ALA A 246 14.89 16.13 15.50
N ASP A 247 14.42 17.27 15.01
CA ASP A 247 13.52 18.20 15.69
C ASP A 247 12.09 18.07 15.18
N ALA A 248 11.92 17.70 13.90
CA ALA A 248 10.62 17.64 13.22
C ALA A 248 10.60 16.62 12.08
N GLY A 249 9.38 16.22 11.66
CA GLY A 249 9.18 15.41 10.47
C GLY A 249 7.71 15.36 10.04
N ILE A 250 7.45 15.25 8.73
CA ILE A 250 6.10 15.03 8.21
C ILE A 250 5.68 13.59 8.49
N VAL A 251 4.50 13.43 9.06
CA VAL A 251 3.87 12.14 9.37
C VAL A 251 2.37 12.21 9.07
N TRP A 252 1.69 11.07 9.10
CA TRP A 252 0.23 11.08 9.21
C TRP A 252 -0.19 11.51 10.62
N LYS A 253 -1.29 12.25 10.74
CA LYS A 253 -1.88 12.62 12.03
C LYS A 253 -2.09 11.41 12.93
N THR A 254 -2.58 10.33 12.37
CA THR A 254 -2.80 9.07 13.09
C THR A 254 -1.52 8.49 13.68
N GLU A 255 -0.38 8.67 13.02
CA GLU A 255 0.93 8.21 13.50
C GLU A 255 1.45 9.10 14.64
N ALA A 256 1.20 10.41 14.58
CA ALA A 256 1.51 11.31 15.70
C ALA A 256 0.67 10.95 16.95
N ILE A 257 -0.63 10.66 16.76
CA ILE A 257 -1.53 10.21 17.85
C ILE A 257 -1.04 8.88 18.43
N GLU A 258 -0.67 7.91 17.59
CA GLU A 258 -0.20 6.61 18.05
C GLU A 258 1.14 6.71 18.79
N ALA A 259 2.09 7.49 18.28
CA ALA A 259 3.36 7.71 18.97
C ALA A 259 3.16 8.30 20.39
N VAL A 260 2.22 9.24 20.54
CA VAL A 260 1.84 9.78 21.86
C VAL A 260 1.21 8.70 22.74
N ARG A 261 0.34 7.85 22.18
CA ARG A 261 -0.30 6.74 22.90
C ARG A 261 0.74 5.73 23.40
N GLU A 262 1.77 5.46 22.62
CA GLU A 262 2.90 4.61 22.99
C GLU A 262 3.88 5.26 23.97
N GLY A 263 3.60 6.51 24.38
CA GLY A 263 4.41 7.25 25.37
C GLY A 263 5.62 7.96 24.79
N ALA A 264 5.71 8.12 23.46
CA ALA A 264 6.77 8.92 22.87
C ALA A 264 6.62 10.40 23.28
N PRO A 265 7.71 11.11 23.61
CA PRO A 265 7.70 12.51 24.02
C PRO A 265 7.58 13.45 22.80
N VAL A 266 6.54 13.26 22.02
CA VAL A 266 6.27 14.01 20.78
C VAL A 266 4.87 14.64 20.81
N GLU A 267 4.63 15.56 19.88
CA GLU A 267 3.30 16.12 19.61
C GLU A 267 3.15 16.43 18.12
N GLY A 268 1.90 16.55 17.67
CA GLY A 268 1.57 16.88 16.28
C GLY A 268 1.26 18.36 16.12
N VAL A 269 1.92 19.04 15.18
CA VAL A 269 1.60 20.40 14.73
C VAL A 269 0.57 20.30 13.62
N GLN A 270 -0.62 20.87 13.85
CA GLN A 270 -1.70 20.89 12.87
C GLN A 270 -1.35 21.81 11.70
N LEU A 271 -1.52 21.31 10.49
CA LEU A 271 -1.33 22.07 9.26
C LEU A 271 -2.66 22.63 8.72
N PRO A 272 -2.63 23.76 7.99
CA PRO A 272 -3.79 24.21 7.21
C PRO A 272 -4.22 23.12 6.22
N THR A 273 -5.51 23.10 5.85
CA THR A 273 -6.09 22.08 4.95
C THR A 273 -5.29 21.92 3.64
N ALA A 274 -4.83 23.04 3.07
CA ALA A 274 -4.02 23.01 1.86
C ALA A 274 -2.69 22.26 2.03
N ASP A 275 -2.08 22.27 3.21
CA ASP A 275 -0.80 21.61 3.50
C ASP A 275 -0.98 20.23 4.12
N SER A 276 -2.05 20.02 4.90
CA SER A 276 -2.37 18.71 5.46
C SER A 276 -2.96 17.76 4.44
N LEU A 277 -3.45 18.27 3.29
CA LEU A 277 -4.13 17.55 2.22
C LEU A 277 -5.30 16.70 2.73
N ARG A 278 -5.95 17.15 3.79
CA ARG A 278 -7.07 16.45 4.45
C ARG A 278 -8.16 16.03 3.47
N ASP A 279 -8.48 16.86 2.48
CA ASP A 279 -9.54 16.59 1.51
C ASP A 279 -9.07 15.67 0.36
N GLU A 280 -7.77 15.37 0.27
CA GLU A 280 -7.21 14.53 -0.78
C GLU A 280 -6.80 13.14 -0.30
N VAL A 281 -6.45 13.00 0.99
CA VAL A 281 -6.00 11.72 1.57
C VAL A 281 -7.19 10.85 1.89
N ALA A 282 -7.55 9.98 0.97
CA ALA A 282 -8.71 9.12 1.07
C ALA A 282 -8.30 7.64 0.99
N TYR A 283 -8.92 6.81 1.83
CA TYR A 283 -8.73 5.36 1.83
C TYR A 283 -9.90 4.70 1.11
N ALA A 284 -9.58 4.05 0.00
CA ALA A 284 -10.53 3.32 -0.82
C ALA A 284 -10.47 1.83 -0.52
N ILE A 285 -11.62 1.19 -0.38
CA ILE A 285 -11.77 -0.24 -0.08
C ILE A 285 -12.82 -0.87 -0.99
N GLY A 286 -12.61 -2.13 -1.37
CA GLY A 286 -13.63 -2.86 -2.12
C GLY A 286 -13.41 -4.36 -2.10
N PRO A 287 -14.44 -5.14 -2.49
CA PRO A 287 -14.37 -6.58 -2.57
C PRO A 287 -13.66 -7.01 -3.87
N LEU A 288 -12.92 -8.12 -3.80
CA LEU A 288 -12.43 -8.76 -5.02
C LEU A 288 -13.56 -9.56 -5.69
N ARG A 289 -13.50 -9.61 -7.04
CA ARG A 289 -14.38 -10.47 -7.83
C ARG A 289 -14.16 -11.94 -7.50
N ASN A 290 -15.24 -12.71 -7.54
CA ASN A 290 -15.21 -14.17 -7.38
C ASN A 290 -14.58 -14.63 -6.04
N SER A 291 -14.63 -13.79 -5.01
CA SER A 291 -14.21 -14.21 -3.68
C SER A 291 -15.08 -15.39 -3.21
N PRO A 292 -14.48 -16.49 -2.76
CA PRO A 292 -15.23 -17.62 -2.19
C PRO A 292 -15.93 -17.26 -0.87
N ARG A 293 -15.58 -16.11 -0.26
CA ARG A 293 -16.09 -15.60 1.01
C ARG A 293 -16.88 -14.30 0.83
N ALA A 294 -17.61 -14.18 -0.29
CA ALA A 294 -18.31 -12.94 -0.66
C ALA A 294 -19.29 -12.45 0.43
N SER A 295 -19.97 -13.34 1.15
CA SER A 295 -20.87 -12.97 2.25
C SER A 295 -20.12 -12.36 3.42
N ALA A 296 -18.99 -12.91 3.83
CA ALA A 296 -18.17 -12.36 4.90
C ALA A 296 -17.50 -11.03 4.48
N ALA A 297 -17.08 -10.92 3.21
CA ALA A 297 -16.59 -9.66 2.66
C ALA A 297 -17.65 -8.56 2.70
N ALA A 298 -18.90 -8.86 2.31
CA ALA A 298 -20.02 -7.92 2.39
C ALA A 298 -20.35 -7.54 3.84
N ALA A 299 -20.35 -8.49 4.77
CA ALA A 299 -20.56 -8.24 6.20
C ALA A 299 -19.48 -7.30 6.76
N TYR A 300 -18.20 -7.54 6.40
CA TYR A 300 -17.09 -6.66 6.80
C TYR A 300 -17.22 -5.24 6.23
N LEU A 301 -17.53 -5.10 4.95
CA LEU A 301 -17.72 -3.78 4.33
C LEU A 301 -18.90 -3.03 4.96
N ASN A 302 -20.02 -3.71 5.23
CA ASN A 302 -21.16 -3.12 5.92
C ASN A 302 -20.79 -2.67 7.35
N PHE A 303 -20.06 -3.49 8.11
CA PHE A 303 -19.53 -3.11 9.41
C PHE A 303 -18.62 -1.88 9.30
N LEU A 304 -17.71 -1.88 8.35
CA LEU A 304 -16.71 -0.82 8.20
C LEU A 304 -17.35 0.56 7.96
N VAL A 305 -18.41 0.62 7.16
CA VAL A 305 -19.15 1.87 6.86
C VAL A 305 -20.24 2.21 7.89
N SER A 306 -20.47 1.35 8.87
CA SER A 306 -21.41 1.60 9.96
C SER A 306 -20.86 2.62 10.97
N ALA A 307 -21.75 3.19 11.78
CA ALA A 307 -21.36 4.08 12.87
C ALA A 307 -20.37 3.41 13.85
N GLU A 308 -20.53 2.11 14.13
CA GLU A 308 -19.66 1.35 15.02
C GLU A 308 -18.25 1.19 14.41
N GLY A 309 -18.15 0.74 13.17
CA GLY A 309 -16.87 0.60 12.47
C GLY A 309 -16.14 1.93 12.33
N GLN A 310 -16.85 2.99 11.96
CA GLN A 310 -16.31 4.34 11.86
C GLN A 310 -15.83 4.88 13.22
N ALA A 311 -16.55 4.59 14.31
CA ALA A 311 -16.14 4.98 15.66
C ALA A 311 -14.84 4.30 16.11
N VAL A 312 -14.56 3.07 15.67
CA VAL A 312 -13.27 2.42 15.94
C VAL A 312 -12.14 3.21 15.32
N TYR A 313 -12.22 3.54 14.03
CA TYR A 313 -11.18 4.32 13.34
C TYR A 313 -11.03 5.74 13.90
N ALA A 314 -12.12 6.39 14.28
CA ALA A 314 -12.11 7.73 14.87
C ALA A 314 -11.27 7.81 16.15
N ARG A 315 -11.24 6.74 16.98
CA ARG A 315 -10.37 6.65 18.17
C ARG A 315 -8.89 6.73 17.85
N TYR A 316 -8.50 6.41 16.63
CA TYR A 316 -7.13 6.46 16.12
C TYR A 316 -6.84 7.74 15.31
N GLY A 317 -7.79 8.68 15.26
CA GLY A 317 -7.60 9.96 14.58
C GLY A 317 -7.94 9.97 13.09
N PHE A 318 -8.43 8.86 12.54
CA PHE A 318 -9.00 8.85 11.18
C PHE A 318 -10.31 9.62 11.15
N VAL A 319 -10.63 10.16 9.99
CA VAL A 319 -11.87 10.91 9.75
C VAL A 319 -12.81 10.06 8.90
N SER A 320 -14.06 9.94 9.30
CA SER A 320 -15.08 9.21 8.53
C SER A 320 -15.25 9.77 7.13
N GLY A 321 -15.49 8.89 6.16
CA GLY A 321 -16.03 9.30 4.87
C GLY A 321 -17.42 9.92 5.01
N THR A 322 -17.81 10.74 4.05
CA THR A 322 -19.17 11.26 3.93
C THR A 322 -20.15 10.12 3.59
N ALA A 323 -21.45 10.34 3.79
CA ALA A 323 -22.47 9.33 3.48
C ALA A 323 -22.45 8.85 2.02
N ASP A 324 -22.03 9.69 1.08
CA ASP A 324 -21.88 9.32 -0.33
C ASP A 324 -20.58 8.52 -0.57
N GLU A 325 -19.52 8.88 0.09
CA GLU A 325 -18.22 8.17 0.00
C GLU A 325 -18.29 6.75 0.58
N LEU A 326 -19.07 6.55 1.64
CA LEU A 326 -19.26 5.26 2.28
C LEU A 326 -20.10 4.27 1.44
N ARG A 327 -20.68 4.70 0.33
CA ARG A 327 -21.41 3.82 -0.59
C ARG A 327 -20.47 3.15 -1.57
N LEU A 328 -20.69 1.87 -1.84
CA LEU A 328 -20.02 1.18 -2.93
C LEU A 328 -20.45 1.80 -4.26
N LYS A 329 -19.47 2.18 -5.06
CA LYS A 329 -19.63 2.76 -6.39
C LYS A 329 -18.61 2.14 -7.36
N PRO A 330 -18.88 2.17 -8.67
CA PRO A 330 -17.93 1.66 -9.67
C PRO A 330 -16.57 2.36 -9.56
N ILE A 331 -15.50 1.60 -9.71
CA ILE A 331 -14.15 2.16 -9.86
C ILE A 331 -14.10 2.92 -11.19
N PRO A 332 -13.68 4.20 -11.24
CA PRO A 332 -13.66 5.02 -12.45
C PRO A 332 -12.64 4.56 -13.49
#